data_bdaf8fed80e9af45e46269367957c9f6
#
_entry.id   bdaf8fed80e9af45e46269367957c9f6
#
_cell.length_a   1.000
_cell.length_b   1.000
_cell.length_c   1.000
_cell.angle_alpha   90.00
_cell.angle_beta   90.00
_cell.angle_gamma   90.00
#
_symmetry.space_group_name_H-M   'P 1'
#
loop_
_entity.id
_entity.type
_entity.pdbx_description
1 polymer ?
#
loop_
_entity_poly.entity_id
_entity_poly.type
_entity_poly.pdbx_seq_one_letter_code
_entity_poly.pdbx_strand_id
1 'polypeptide(L)'
;MKRKFGTPYVVFERYSDPNRIYQSYKELFEILEKPLPEKLVGWYQDAKERSEAAKPILGGKTYFSGNTALCNYELHSFLTGLGMKPLLLQISDLTAQDEQWRKEILTHCDPYVTRAANIGPLQYLYPVLKPKFNIGAGNAKEMKTSGTQMIRMMQAYNVLGFEVNEMVCECIC
;
A
#
# COMPACT_ATOMS: atom_id res chain seq x y z
N MET A 1 9.97 -5.07 24.13
CA MET A 1 9.07 -5.68 25.12
C MET A 1 9.50 -7.10 25.46
N LYS A 2 9.51 -8.06 24.53
CA LYS A 2 9.90 -9.47 24.78
C LYS A 2 11.26 -9.60 25.50
N ARG A 3 12.28 -8.86 25.07
CA ARG A 3 13.64 -8.90 25.65
C ARG A 3 13.73 -8.36 27.09
N LYS A 4 12.85 -7.43 27.50
CA LYS A 4 12.89 -6.78 28.83
C LYS A 4 11.89 -7.38 29.82
N PHE A 5 10.75 -7.86 29.35
CA PHE A 5 9.63 -8.28 30.19
C PHE A 5 9.15 -9.72 29.94
N GLY A 6 9.72 -10.43 28.97
CA GLY A 6 9.28 -11.78 28.60
C GLY A 6 7.89 -11.83 27.92
N THR A 7 7.20 -10.69 27.83
CA THR A 7 5.83 -10.62 27.30
C THR A 7 5.84 -10.85 25.79
N PRO A 8 5.13 -11.86 25.27
CA PRO A 8 4.97 -12.04 23.84
C PRO A 8 4.18 -10.87 23.23
N TYR A 9 4.49 -10.51 22.01
CA TYR A 9 3.76 -9.49 21.27
C TYR A 9 3.77 -9.80 19.79
N VAL A 10 2.74 -9.33 19.08
CA VAL A 10 2.64 -9.29 17.61
C VAL A 10 2.64 -7.85 17.16
N VAL A 11 3.35 -7.56 16.10
CA VAL A 11 3.23 -6.29 15.39
C VAL A 11 2.12 -6.46 14.37
N PHE A 12 1.00 -5.79 14.58
CA PHE A 12 -0.14 -5.81 13.70
C PHE A 12 -0.18 -4.49 12.94
N GLU A 13 0.38 -4.49 11.73
CA GLU A 13 0.44 -3.30 10.89
C GLU A 13 -0.74 -3.26 9.90
N ARG A 14 -0.97 -2.09 9.31
CA ARG A 14 -1.94 -1.93 8.21
C ARG A 14 -1.32 -2.38 6.91
N TYR A 15 -1.33 -3.67 6.68
CA TYR A 15 -0.94 -4.22 5.41
C TYR A 15 -2.08 -4.18 4.40
N SER A 16 -1.72 -3.99 3.12
CA SER A 16 -2.64 -4.05 1.98
C SER A 16 -2.64 -5.43 1.32
N ASP A 17 -1.51 -6.15 1.41
CA ASP A 17 -1.35 -7.50 0.86
C ASP A 17 -2.08 -8.54 1.73
N PRO A 18 -3.02 -9.32 1.16
CA PRO A 18 -3.75 -10.36 1.88
C PRO A 18 -2.86 -11.39 2.58
N ASN A 19 -1.74 -11.76 1.98
CA ASN A 19 -0.83 -12.77 2.54
C ASN A 19 -0.19 -12.25 3.84
N ARG A 20 0.16 -10.96 3.90
CA ARG A 20 0.76 -10.33 5.08
C ARG A 20 -0.25 -10.16 6.19
N ILE A 21 -1.47 -9.74 5.83
CA ILE A 21 -2.58 -9.64 6.76
C ILE A 21 -2.83 -11.01 7.39
N TYR A 22 -2.93 -12.05 6.57
CA TYR A 22 -3.17 -13.41 7.04
C TYR A 22 -2.03 -13.92 7.93
N GLN A 23 -0.78 -13.64 7.59
CA GLN A 23 0.38 -14.02 8.38
C GLN A 23 0.36 -13.35 9.77
N SER A 24 -0.01 -12.06 9.84
CA SER A 24 -0.15 -11.36 11.13
C SER A 24 -1.21 -11.99 12.02
N TYR A 25 -2.33 -12.41 11.45
CA TYR A 25 -3.34 -13.16 12.21
C TYR A 25 -2.83 -14.52 12.67
N LYS A 26 -2.12 -15.26 11.83
CA LYS A 26 -1.51 -16.55 12.23
C LYS A 26 -0.60 -16.36 13.44
N GLU A 27 0.33 -15.42 13.38
CA GLU A 27 1.26 -15.13 14.48
C GLU A 27 0.52 -14.73 15.76
N LEU A 28 -0.57 -13.95 15.65
CA LEU A 28 -1.39 -13.59 16.79
C LEU A 28 -2.04 -14.84 17.44
N PHE A 29 -2.65 -15.72 16.64
CA PHE A 29 -3.33 -16.90 17.16
C PHE A 29 -2.35 -17.95 17.69
N GLU A 30 -1.15 -18.06 17.11
CA GLU A 30 -0.06 -18.87 17.67
C GLU A 30 0.37 -18.39 19.05
N ILE A 31 0.54 -17.09 19.26
CA ILE A 31 0.88 -16.52 20.59
C ILE A 31 -0.26 -16.72 21.60
N LEU A 32 -1.50 -16.67 21.14
CA LEU A 32 -2.68 -16.92 21.99
C LEU A 32 -2.92 -18.40 22.26
N GLU A 33 -2.13 -19.30 21.65
CA GLU A 33 -2.31 -20.76 21.71
C GLU A 33 -3.75 -21.18 21.35
N LYS A 34 -4.33 -20.51 20.33
CA LYS A 34 -5.69 -20.76 19.84
C LYS A 34 -5.69 -21.14 18.37
N PRO A 35 -6.65 -21.98 17.96
CA PRO A 35 -6.82 -22.27 16.54
C PRO A 35 -7.24 -21.02 15.78
N LEU A 36 -6.78 -20.91 14.53
CA LEU A 36 -7.19 -19.83 13.64
C LEU A 36 -8.67 -20.02 13.27
N PRO A 37 -9.53 -19.00 13.44
CA PRO A 37 -10.94 -19.08 13.08
C PRO A 37 -11.15 -19.35 11.59
N GLU A 38 -12.05 -20.26 11.23
CA GLU A 38 -12.39 -20.55 9.83
C GLU A 38 -12.84 -19.30 9.05
N LYS A 39 -13.54 -18.39 9.71
CA LYS A 39 -13.96 -17.12 9.13
C LYS A 39 -12.79 -16.28 8.63
N LEU A 40 -11.63 -16.30 9.32
CA LEU A 40 -10.42 -15.62 8.85
C LEU A 40 -9.85 -16.23 7.58
N VAL A 41 -9.98 -17.54 7.43
CA VAL A 41 -9.58 -18.24 6.20
C VAL A 41 -10.47 -17.82 5.04
N GLY A 42 -11.78 -17.69 5.26
CA GLY A 42 -12.73 -17.18 4.26
C GLY A 42 -12.37 -15.74 3.83
N TRP A 43 -12.21 -14.83 4.77
CA TRP A 43 -11.81 -13.44 4.47
C TRP A 43 -10.46 -13.34 3.71
N TYR A 44 -9.53 -14.23 4.01
CA TYR A 44 -8.26 -14.30 3.27
C TYR A 44 -8.49 -14.71 1.81
N GLN A 45 -9.32 -15.71 1.56
CA GLN A 45 -9.64 -16.13 0.19
C GLN A 45 -10.35 -15.02 -0.59
N ASP A 46 -11.36 -14.37 0.00
CA ASP A 46 -12.07 -13.25 -0.60
C ASP A 46 -11.10 -12.11 -0.97
N ALA A 47 -10.17 -11.78 -0.08
CA ALA A 47 -9.17 -10.73 -0.31
C ALA A 47 -8.18 -11.10 -1.43
N LYS A 48 -7.79 -12.38 -1.54
CA LYS A 48 -6.97 -12.87 -2.65
C LYS A 48 -7.70 -12.78 -3.99
N GLU A 49 -8.93 -13.26 -4.04
CA GLU A 49 -9.76 -13.23 -5.25
C GLU A 49 -9.97 -11.79 -5.72
N ARG A 50 -10.25 -10.87 -4.80
CA ARG A 50 -10.38 -9.44 -5.08
C ARG A 50 -9.07 -8.88 -5.65
N SER A 51 -7.93 -9.21 -5.07
CA SER A 51 -6.62 -8.77 -5.54
C SER A 51 -6.29 -9.32 -6.93
N GLU A 52 -6.60 -10.57 -7.21
CA GLU A 52 -6.42 -11.17 -8.54
C GLU A 52 -7.35 -10.52 -9.58
N ALA A 53 -8.60 -10.23 -9.23
CA ALA A 53 -9.55 -9.54 -10.10
C ALA A 53 -9.11 -8.08 -10.42
N ALA A 54 -8.38 -7.44 -9.52
CA ALA A 54 -7.85 -6.09 -9.73
C ALA A 54 -6.68 -6.04 -10.74
N LYS A 55 -5.90 -7.11 -10.88
CA LYS A 55 -4.71 -7.15 -11.76
C LYS A 55 -4.97 -6.75 -13.20
N PRO A 56 -5.96 -7.29 -13.93
CA PRO A 56 -6.23 -6.90 -15.31
C PRO A 56 -6.70 -5.45 -15.44
N ILE A 57 -7.32 -4.89 -14.39
CA ILE A 57 -7.81 -3.51 -14.37
C ILE A 57 -6.63 -2.54 -14.17
N LEU A 58 -5.69 -2.88 -13.30
CA LEU A 58 -4.61 -2.03 -12.82
C LEU A 58 -3.31 -2.20 -13.62
N GLY A 59 -3.13 -3.31 -14.29
CA GLY A 59 -1.91 -3.65 -15.01
C GLY A 59 -1.43 -2.56 -15.96
N GLY A 60 -0.18 -2.14 -15.80
CA GLY A 60 0.45 -1.11 -16.60
C GLY A 60 0.06 0.33 -16.27
N LYS A 61 -0.90 0.57 -15.38
CA LYS A 61 -1.31 1.92 -15.00
C LYS A 61 -0.25 2.60 -14.14
N THR A 62 0.09 3.81 -14.51
CA THR A 62 1.14 4.61 -13.84
C THR A 62 0.56 5.48 -12.74
N TYR A 63 1.36 5.72 -11.69
CA TYR A 63 0.92 6.60 -10.61
C TYR A 63 2.06 7.39 -9.96
N PHE A 64 1.69 8.50 -9.33
CA PHE A 64 2.45 9.19 -8.31
C PHE A 64 1.88 8.86 -6.93
N SER A 65 2.74 8.78 -5.93
CA SER A 65 2.33 8.72 -4.53
C SER A 65 2.67 10.02 -3.82
N GLY A 66 1.64 10.67 -3.27
CA GLY A 66 1.82 11.77 -2.34
C GLY A 66 2.13 11.28 -0.93
N ASN A 67 2.62 12.18 -0.08
CA ASN A 67 2.94 11.87 1.30
C ASN A 67 1.67 11.73 2.14
N THR A 68 1.30 10.50 2.47
CA THR A 68 0.25 10.20 3.47
C THR A 68 0.67 8.99 4.30
N ALA A 69 0.11 8.84 5.48
CA ALA A 69 0.45 7.74 6.38
C ALA A 69 0.16 6.33 5.82
N LEU A 70 -0.66 6.22 4.77
CA LEU A 70 -0.92 4.94 4.07
C LEU A 70 0.03 4.71 2.89
N CYS A 71 0.68 5.75 2.38
CA CYS A 71 1.61 5.64 1.27
C CYS A 71 2.99 5.20 1.78
N ASN A 72 3.05 4.02 2.37
CA ASN A 72 4.27 3.35 2.80
C ASN A 72 4.79 2.39 1.72
N TYR A 73 5.97 1.84 1.89
CA TYR A 73 6.56 0.91 0.93
C TYR A 73 5.75 -0.38 0.78
N GLU A 74 5.06 -0.85 1.82
CA GLU A 74 4.22 -2.05 1.74
C GLU A 74 3.07 -1.87 0.77
N LEU A 75 2.32 -0.77 0.87
CA LEU A 75 1.27 -0.45 -0.09
C LEU A 75 1.81 -0.43 -1.53
N HIS A 76 2.96 0.20 -1.74
CA HIS A 76 3.55 0.30 -3.08
C HIS A 76 4.05 -1.05 -3.59
N SER A 77 4.60 -1.91 -2.72
CA SER A 77 4.92 -3.30 -3.06
C SER A 77 3.67 -4.07 -3.48
N PHE A 78 2.59 -3.96 -2.72
CA PHE A 78 1.30 -4.56 -3.08
C PHE A 78 0.78 -4.07 -4.44
N LEU A 79 0.76 -2.74 -4.67
CA LEU A 79 0.28 -2.16 -5.93
C LEU A 79 1.14 -2.57 -7.14
N THR A 80 2.46 -2.67 -6.97
CA THR A 80 3.33 -3.18 -8.04
C THR A 80 3.10 -4.67 -8.29
N GLY A 81 2.79 -5.44 -7.26
CA GLY A 81 2.35 -6.84 -7.38
C GLY A 81 1.03 -7.01 -8.15
N LEU A 82 0.16 -5.98 -8.12
CA LEU A 82 -1.04 -5.89 -8.96
C LEU A 82 -0.74 -5.39 -10.38
N GLY A 83 0.51 -5.08 -10.70
CA GLY A 83 0.94 -4.64 -12.03
C GLY A 83 0.91 -3.13 -12.27
N MET A 84 0.62 -2.31 -11.24
CA MET A 84 0.75 -0.86 -11.34
C MET A 84 2.22 -0.43 -11.40
N LYS A 85 2.47 0.73 -12.02
CA LYS A 85 3.82 1.27 -12.19
C LYS A 85 3.96 2.62 -11.48
N PRO A 86 4.58 2.67 -10.29
CA PRO A 86 4.93 3.93 -9.67
C PRO A 86 5.98 4.67 -10.50
N LEU A 87 5.73 5.92 -10.82
CA LEU A 87 6.71 6.81 -11.46
C LEU A 87 7.47 7.63 -10.41
N LEU A 88 6.76 8.03 -9.35
CA LEU A 88 7.31 8.78 -8.23
C LEU A 88 6.67 8.35 -6.93
N LEU A 89 7.48 8.02 -5.94
CA LEU A 89 7.07 7.71 -4.59
C LEU A 89 7.57 8.80 -3.63
N GLN A 90 6.65 9.43 -2.91
CA GLN A 90 6.99 10.34 -1.84
C GLN A 90 6.81 9.62 -0.50
N ILE A 91 7.92 9.27 0.14
CA ILE A 91 7.96 8.48 1.37
C ILE A 91 8.69 9.27 2.44
N SER A 92 8.01 9.56 3.55
CA SER A 92 8.57 10.39 4.62
C SER A 92 9.52 9.61 5.52
N ASP A 93 9.12 8.41 5.90
CA ASP A 93 9.79 7.62 6.90
C ASP A 93 10.30 6.30 6.30
N LEU A 94 11.48 5.90 6.74
CA LEU A 94 12.11 4.63 6.39
C LEU A 94 12.33 3.84 7.67
N THR A 95 11.79 2.64 7.72
CA THR A 95 12.06 1.67 8.77
C THR A 95 12.95 0.54 8.25
N ALA A 96 13.50 -0.26 9.15
CA ALA A 96 14.29 -1.42 8.75
C ALA A 96 13.45 -2.47 7.96
N GLN A 97 12.15 -2.49 8.17
CA GLN A 97 11.23 -3.38 7.47
C GLN A 97 10.97 -2.95 6.02
N ASP A 98 11.10 -1.66 5.72
CA ASP A 98 10.84 -1.11 4.38
C ASP A 98 11.83 -1.61 3.34
N GLU A 99 13.01 -2.07 3.75
CA GLU A 99 14.03 -2.57 2.82
C GLU A 99 13.56 -3.79 2.03
N GLN A 100 12.77 -4.67 2.63
CA GLN A 100 12.19 -5.81 1.92
C GLN A 100 11.17 -5.38 0.88
N TRP A 101 10.30 -4.41 1.21
CA TRP A 101 9.29 -3.87 0.30
C TRP A 101 9.91 -3.12 -0.86
N ARG A 102 10.93 -2.34 -0.56
CA ARG A 102 11.72 -1.66 -1.57
C ARG A 102 12.34 -2.63 -2.57
N LYS A 103 12.94 -3.72 -2.09
CA LYS A 103 13.49 -4.77 -2.96
C LYS A 103 12.43 -5.40 -3.85
N GLU A 104 11.25 -5.69 -3.31
CA GLU A 104 10.14 -6.22 -4.09
C GLU A 104 9.69 -5.25 -5.19
N ILE A 105 9.53 -3.96 -4.89
CA ILE A 105 9.21 -2.95 -5.90
C ILE A 105 10.25 -2.95 -7.01
N LEU A 106 11.54 -3.00 -6.68
CA LEU A 106 12.63 -2.99 -7.64
C LEU A 106 12.70 -4.24 -8.52
N THR A 107 12.02 -5.34 -8.17
CA THR A 107 11.85 -6.48 -9.09
C THR A 107 10.90 -6.19 -10.24
N HIS A 108 10.02 -5.20 -10.10
CA HIS A 108 9.00 -4.85 -11.08
C HIS A 108 9.29 -3.54 -11.81
N CYS A 109 9.88 -2.56 -11.14
CA CYS A 109 10.11 -1.21 -11.66
C CYS A 109 11.13 -0.45 -10.81
N ASP A 110 11.65 0.66 -11.35
CA ASP A 110 12.60 1.54 -10.66
C ASP A 110 12.02 2.97 -10.58
N PRO A 111 11.17 3.26 -9.60
CA PRO A 111 10.54 4.55 -9.44
C PRO A 111 11.51 5.59 -8.86
N TYR A 112 11.29 6.85 -9.19
CA TYR A 112 11.90 7.94 -8.42
C TYR A 112 11.34 7.95 -7.00
N VAL A 113 12.22 8.07 -6.01
CA VAL A 113 11.85 8.15 -4.59
C VAL A 113 12.31 9.48 -4.01
N THR A 114 11.41 10.19 -3.35
CA THR A 114 11.72 11.42 -2.65
C THR A 114 11.24 11.36 -1.20
N ARG A 115 12.05 11.91 -0.30
CA ARG A 115 11.71 12.09 1.12
C ARG A 115 11.11 13.47 1.42
N ALA A 116 11.09 14.37 0.44
CA ALA A 116 10.58 15.71 0.66
C ALA A 116 9.07 15.69 0.93
N ALA A 117 8.65 16.22 2.08
CA ALA A 117 7.24 16.45 2.37
C ALA A 117 6.63 17.55 1.50
N ASN A 118 7.44 18.34 0.83
CA ASN A 118 6.99 19.43 -0.02
C ASN A 118 6.48 18.89 -1.37
N ILE A 119 5.18 18.99 -1.61
CA ILE A 119 4.54 18.63 -2.88
C ILE A 119 4.71 19.71 -3.98
N GLY A 120 5.20 20.90 -3.63
CA GLY A 120 5.36 22.02 -4.57
C GLY A 120 6.15 21.66 -5.83
N PRO A 121 7.34 21.05 -5.74
CA PRO A 121 8.10 20.64 -6.91
C PRO A 121 7.43 19.58 -7.77
N LEU A 122 6.56 18.74 -7.20
CA LEU A 122 5.88 17.68 -7.94
C LEU A 122 4.95 18.20 -9.03
N GLN A 123 4.42 19.42 -8.88
CA GLN A 123 3.54 20.03 -9.88
C GLN A 123 4.21 20.12 -11.26
N TYR A 124 5.51 20.31 -11.33
CA TYR A 124 6.24 20.39 -12.60
C TYR A 124 6.42 19.02 -13.28
N LEU A 125 6.23 17.94 -12.56
CA LEU A 125 6.37 16.59 -13.09
C LEU A 125 5.06 16.03 -13.69
N TYR A 126 3.89 16.53 -13.27
CA TYR A 126 2.62 16.06 -13.83
C TYR A 126 2.50 16.23 -15.35
N PRO A 127 2.80 17.40 -15.95
CA PRO A 127 2.69 17.57 -17.39
C PRO A 127 3.74 16.78 -18.17
N VAL A 128 4.86 16.42 -17.55
CA VAL A 128 5.97 15.68 -18.18
C VAL A 128 5.71 14.18 -18.13
N LEU A 129 5.45 13.63 -16.93
CA LEU A 129 5.32 12.19 -16.71
C LEU A 129 3.89 11.67 -16.88
N LYS A 130 2.90 12.55 -16.80
CA LYS A 130 1.47 12.27 -17.03
C LYS A 130 0.99 10.98 -16.32
N PRO A 131 1.15 10.85 -14.99
CA PRO A 131 0.68 9.66 -14.30
C PRO A 131 -0.83 9.51 -14.48
N LYS A 132 -1.31 8.28 -14.60
CA LYS A 132 -2.75 8.02 -14.68
C LYS A 132 -3.43 8.36 -13.36
N PHE A 133 -2.78 8.02 -12.25
CA PHE A 133 -3.30 8.24 -10.90
C PHE A 133 -2.32 9.06 -10.04
N ASN A 134 -2.89 9.75 -9.06
CA ASN A 134 -2.17 10.27 -7.90
C ASN A 134 -2.79 9.69 -6.64
N ILE A 135 -2.03 8.95 -5.86
CA ILE A 135 -2.46 8.34 -4.61
C ILE A 135 -2.01 9.24 -3.45
N GLY A 136 -2.96 9.68 -2.63
CA GLY A 136 -2.68 10.57 -1.51
C GLY A 136 -2.63 12.05 -1.88
N ALA A 137 -1.80 12.84 -1.17
CA ALA A 137 -1.72 14.28 -1.37
C ALA A 137 -1.14 14.65 -2.74
N GLY A 138 -1.68 15.68 -3.37
CA GLY A 138 -1.23 16.14 -4.68
C GLY A 138 -1.80 17.51 -5.04
N ASN A 139 -1.31 18.11 -6.12
CA ASN A 139 -1.77 19.40 -6.62
C ASN A 139 -2.98 19.21 -7.55
N ALA A 140 -4.17 19.55 -7.06
CA ALA A 140 -5.43 19.33 -7.79
C ALA A 140 -5.47 20.06 -9.16
N LYS A 141 -4.89 21.26 -9.27
CA LYS A 141 -4.85 22.04 -10.52
C LYS A 141 -4.01 21.32 -11.58
N GLU A 142 -2.81 20.93 -11.23
CA GLU A 142 -1.87 20.27 -12.14
C GLU A 142 -2.34 18.85 -12.52
N MET A 143 -2.92 18.13 -11.58
CA MET A 143 -3.55 16.84 -11.85
C MET A 143 -4.68 16.97 -12.87
N LYS A 144 -5.56 17.96 -12.70
CA LYS A 144 -6.64 18.23 -13.67
C LYS A 144 -6.11 18.54 -15.06
N THR A 145 -5.07 19.37 -15.13
CA THR A 145 -4.44 19.77 -16.41
C THR A 145 -3.76 18.60 -17.11
N SER A 146 -3.15 17.70 -16.36
CA SER A 146 -2.48 16.50 -16.92
C SER A 146 -3.41 15.30 -17.16
N GLY A 147 -4.68 15.39 -16.77
CA GLY A 147 -5.63 14.27 -16.85
C GLY A 147 -5.40 13.19 -15.80
N THR A 148 -4.66 13.51 -14.74
CA THR A 148 -4.37 12.60 -13.63
C THR A 148 -5.57 12.50 -12.69
N GLN A 149 -6.00 11.30 -12.38
CA GLN A 149 -7.08 11.04 -11.42
C GLN A 149 -6.53 10.97 -9.99
N MET A 150 -7.19 11.63 -9.05
CA MET A 150 -6.85 11.55 -7.63
C MET A 150 -7.53 10.34 -7.00
N ILE A 151 -6.75 9.47 -6.37
CA ILE A 151 -7.24 8.39 -5.53
C ILE A 151 -7.11 8.81 -4.07
N ARG A 152 -8.24 8.88 -3.38
CA ARG A 152 -8.30 9.22 -1.96
C ARG A 152 -8.51 7.97 -1.13
N MET A 153 -7.52 7.62 -0.32
CA MET A 153 -7.56 6.45 0.58
C MET A 153 -7.90 6.83 2.03
N MET A 154 -8.57 7.96 2.26
CA MET A 154 -8.83 8.42 3.63
C MET A 154 -9.65 7.44 4.45
N GLN A 155 -10.55 6.70 3.82
CA GLN A 155 -11.39 5.71 4.50
C GLN A 155 -10.56 4.54 5.08
N ALA A 156 -9.48 4.16 4.42
CA ALA A 156 -8.61 3.10 4.89
C ALA A 156 -7.82 3.44 6.18
N TYR A 157 -7.84 4.70 6.63
CA TYR A 157 -7.23 5.07 7.92
C TYR A 157 -7.93 4.51 9.15
N ASN A 158 -9.21 4.15 9.02
CA ASN A 158 -10.04 3.74 10.15
C ASN A 158 -10.24 2.23 10.24
N VAL A 159 -9.63 1.46 9.34
CA VAL A 159 -9.80 0.01 9.27
C VAL A 159 -8.49 -0.74 9.45
N LEU A 160 -8.57 -2.02 9.78
CA LEU A 160 -7.44 -2.93 9.97
C LEU A 160 -7.75 -4.29 9.31
N GLY A 161 -6.71 -5.07 9.09
CA GLY A 161 -6.84 -6.41 8.55
C GLY A 161 -7.37 -6.41 7.11
N PHE A 162 -8.23 -7.36 6.76
CA PHE A 162 -8.71 -7.55 5.39
C PHE A 162 -9.57 -6.40 4.86
N GLU A 163 -10.15 -5.58 5.73
CA GLU A 163 -10.86 -4.36 5.33
C GLU A 163 -9.92 -3.34 4.67
N VAL A 164 -8.63 -3.31 5.03
CA VAL A 164 -7.63 -2.45 4.35
C VAL A 164 -7.48 -2.86 2.90
N ASN A 165 -7.33 -4.17 2.63
CA ASN A 165 -7.24 -4.69 1.26
C ASN A 165 -8.49 -4.36 0.45
N GLU A 166 -9.68 -4.55 1.03
CA GLU A 166 -10.95 -4.24 0.41
C GLU A 166 -11.02 -2.76 0.00
N MET A 167 -10.79 -1.86 0.96
CA MET A 167 -10.82 -0.41 0.70
C MET A 167 -9.77 0.04 -0.32
N VAL A 168 -8.57 -0.53 -0.28
CA VAL A 168 -7.53 -0.21 -1.28
C VAL A 168 -7.97 -0.64 -2.67
N CYS A 169 -8.48 -1.85 -2.84
CA CYS A 169 -8.96 -2.32 -4.13
C CYS A 169 -10.17 -1.51 -4.64
N GLU A 170 -11.15 -1.21 -3.78
CA GLU A 170 -12.31 -0.39 -4.15
C GLU A 170 -11.94 1.04 -4.55
N CYS A 171 -10.95 1.64 -3.88
CA CYS A 171 -10.53 3.01 -4.21
C CYS A 171 -9.81 3.11 -5.56
N ILE A 172 -9.19 2.03 -6.04
CA ILE A 172 -8.29 2.06 -7.20
C ILE A 172 -8.97 1.47 -8.45
N CYS A 173 -9.90 0.53 -8.29
CA CYS A 173 -10.65 -0.09 -9.37
C CYS A 173 -11.91 0.69 -9.71
#